data_d364ff0e24c112ad4efa7a83620c8cf6
#
_entry.id   d364ff0e24c112ad4efa7a83620c8cf6
#
_cell.length_a   1.000
_cell.length_b   1.000
_cell.length_c   1.000
_cell.angle_alpha   90.00
_cell.angle_beta   90.00
_cell.angle_gamma   90.00
#
_symmetry.space_group_name_H-M   'P 1'
#
loop_
_entity.id
_entity.type
_entity.pdbx_description
1 polymer ?
#
loop_
_entity_poly.entity_id
_entity_poly.type
_entity_poly.pdbx_seq_one_letter_code
_entity_poly.pdbx_strand_id
1 'polypeptide(L)'
;LSIDAAHGVRINGQTVKLRGACIHHDNGILGAATLPDAEERRIRQLKEAGFNAIRSSHHPAGRALLDACDRYGVLVMDELSDVWNVRKNPYDYALYFEQDWKPTIQKMVAKDYNHPSVILYCVGNEISEAGSESGAETNRRLCNTFRELDPTRYTTNALNGLMAAGYRLREIMGDVMRKFPAQPGPSGGDGGGSNALNSFMSLMSGEKGDYFATHPLLTEALSGCEDSCDVIGLNYLTGRHVLEHELHPHKAVLGTETYPADIVRLWRIVEENPHMIGDFTWAGYDYLGEAGCGIFHYDGGANFSSIYPERTAYIGDLDLLGNRRPISYLRE
;
A
#
# COMPACT_ATOMS: atom_id res chain seq x y z
N LEU A 1 -13.38 -8.40 16.61
CA LEU A 1 -12.44 -8.53 15.52
C LEU A 1 -11.47 -9.67 15.80
N SER A 2 -11.22 -10.55 14.85
CA SER A 2 -10.07 -11.45 14.85
C SER A 2 -9.47 -11.57 13.44
N ILE A 3 -8.16 -11.77 13.37
CA ILE A 3 -7.43 -11.97 12.10
C ILE A 3 -6.46 -13.13 12.30
N ASP A 4 -6.56 -14.15 11.46
CA ASP A 4 -5.67 -15.30 11.44
C ASP A 4 -5.56 -15.90 10.03
N ALA A 5 -4.55 -16.76 9.80
CA ALA A 5 -4.33 -17.37 8.48
C ALA A 5 -5.44 -18.34 8.05
N ALA A 6 -6.10 -18.99 8.99
CA ALA A 6 -7.09 -20.03 8.67
C ALA A 6 -8.46 -19.45 8.30
N HIS A 7 -8.82 -18.31 8.87
CA HIS A 7 -10.15 -17.72 8.72
C HIS A 7 -10.16 -16.31 8.11
N GLY A 8 -8.99 -15.69 7.96
CA GLY A 8 -8.87 -14.29 7.52
C GLY A 8 -9.38 -13.29 8.56
N VAL A 9 -9.92 -12.16 8.10
CA VAL A 9 -10.58 -11.15 8.94
C VAL A 9 -11.98 -11.63 9.32
N ARG A 10 -12.27 -11.66 10.62
CA ARG A 10 -13.60 -11.97 11.13
C ARG A 10 -14.16 -10.83 11.98
N ILE A 11 -15.33 -10.37 11.61
CA ILE A 11 -16.09 -9.37 12.36
C ILE A 11 -17.38 -10.04 12.85
N ASN A 12 -17.60 -10.03 14.16
CA ASN A 12 -18.75 -10.70 14.77
C ASN A 12 -18.89 -12.18 14.34
N GLY A 13 -17.74 -12.87 14.15
CA GLY A 13 -17.69 -14.27 13.76
C GLY A 13 -17.88 -14.53 12.25
N GLN A 14 -18.13 -13.53 11.44
CA GLN A 14 -18.25 -13.64 9.99
C GLN A 14 -16.95 -13.25 9.29
N THR A 15 -16.48 -14.08 8.36
CA THR A 15 -15.31 -13.78 7.54
C THR A 15 -15.63 -12.69 6.53
N VAL A 16 -14.74 -11.70 6.44
CA VAL A 16 -14.82 -10.58 5.51
C VAL A 16 -13.51 -10.50 4.71
N LYS A 17 -13.60 -10.42 3.39
CA LYS A 17 -12.47 -10.07 2.53
C LYS A 17 -12.44 -8.55 2.31
N LEU A 18 -11.26 -7.94 2.44
CA LEU A 18 -11.09 -6.50 2.32
C LEU A 18 -10.95 -6.11 0.84
N ARG A 19 -11.97 -5.47 0.29
CA ARG A 19 -11.90 -4.76 -0.99
C ARG A 19 -11.45 -3.33 -0.71
N GLY A 20 -10.12 -3.14 -0.72
CA GLY A 20 -9.49 -1.96 -0.21
C GLY A 20 -9.11 -0.94 -1.28
N ALA A 21 -9.08 0.31 -0.86
CA ALA A 21 -8.58 1.44 -1.62
C ALA A 21 -7.56 2.24 -0.81
N CYS A 22 -6.38 2.46 -1.35
CA CYS A 22 -5.47 3.49 -0.83
C CYS A 22 -6.03 4.86 -1.19
N ILE A 23 -6.04 5.79 -0.22
CA ILE A 23 -6.47 7.18 -0.45
C ILE A 23 -5.54 8.15 0.24
N HIS A 24 -5.19 9.23 -0.44
CA HIS A 24 -4.47 10.34 0.16
C HIS A 24 -5.40 11.27 0.95
N HIS A 25 -4.84 12.06 1.87
CA HIS A 25 -5.50 13.20 2.49
C HIS A 25 -5.59 14.34 1.46
N ASP A 26 -6.47 14.15 0.49
CA ASP A 26 -6.65 15.06 -0.62
C ASP A 26 -8.13 15.10 -1.01
N ASN A 27 -8.71 16.26 -0.95
CA ASN A 27 -10.09 16.55 -1.35
C ASN A 27 -10.14 17.47 -2.60
N GLY A 28 -9.20 17.27 -3.53
CA GLY A 28 -9.11 18.05 -4.75
C GLY A 28 -8.80 19.52 -4.47
N ILE A 29 -9.64 20.45 -4.89
CA ILE A 29 -9.41 21.89 -4.71
C ILE A 29 -9.41 22.34 -3.23
N LEU A 30 -9.92 21.49 -2.32
CA LEU A 30 -9.88 21.76 -0.88
C LEU A 30 -8.52 21.37 -0.27
N GLY A 31 -7.66 20.70 -1.05
CA GLY A 31 -6.37 20.18 -0.58
C GLY A 31 -6.55 19.18 0.55
N ALA A 32 -5.66 19.23 1.53
CA ALA A 32 -5.67 18.33 2.68
C ALA A 32 -6.64 18.74 3.81
N ALA A 33 -7.57 19.63 3.54
CA ALA A 33 -8.57 20.04 4.54
C ALA A 33 -9.60 18.91 4.77
N THR A 34 -9.63 18.38 5.98
CA THR A 34 -10.53 17.29 6.39
C THR A 34 -11.89 17.82 6.84
N LEU A 35 -12.65 18.36 5.90
CA LEU A 35 -14.01 18.84 6.17
C LEU A 35 -14.98 17.66 6.24
N PRO A 36 -15.87 17.60 7.26
CA PRO A 36 -16.76 16.44 7.44
C PRO A 36 -17.56 16.06 6.19
N ASP A 37 -18.16 17.02 5.51
CA ASP A 37 -18.98 16.77 4.31
C ASP A 37 -18.14 16.25 3.13
N ALA A 38 -16.88 16.68 3.00
CA ALA A 38 -15.99 16.25 1.96
C ALA A 38 -15.54 14.79 2.20
N GLU A 39 -15.17 14.45 3.44
CA GLU A 39 -14.78 13.09 3.82
C GLU A 39 -15.98 12.13 3.73
N GLU A 40 -17.15 12.54 4.20
CA GLU A 40 -18.37 11.74 4.06
C GLU A 40 -18.69 11.45 2.60
N ARG A 41 -18.57 12.46 1.73
CA ARG A 41 -18.77 12.28 0.28
C ARG A 41 -17.80 11.26 -0.30
N ARG A 42 -16.49 11.33 0.02
CA ARG A 42 -15.49 10.39 -0.48
C ARG A 42 -15.78 8.95 -0.04
N ILE A 43 -16.03 8.75 1.24
CA ILE A 43 -16.29 7.43 1.79
C ILE A 43 -17.58 6.82 1.22
N ARG A 44 -18.64 7.62 1.08
CA ARG A 44 -19.89 7.18 0.44
C ARG A 44 -19.65 6.73 -1.00
N GLN A 45 -18.92 7.52 -1.79
CA GLN A 45 -18.62 7.19 -3.19
C GLN A 45 -17.75 5.94 -3.33
N LEU A 46 -16.75 5.74 -2.45
CA LEU A 46 -15.98 4.50 -2.42
C LEU A 46 -16.87 3.29 -2.06
N LYS A 47 -17.73 3.44 -1.07
CA LYS A 47 -18.68 2.37 -0.70
C LYS A 47 -19.62 2.01 -1.84
N GLU A 48 -20.17 3.00 -2.54
CA GLU A 48 -21.01 2.83 -3.73
C GLU A 48 -20.26 2.17 -4.90
N ALA A 49 -18.93 2.35 -4.96
CA ALA A 49 -18.05 1.71 -5.94
C ALA A 49 -17.59 0.30 -5.55
N GLY A 50 -18.15 -0.29 -4.47
CA GLY A 50 -17.86 -1.67 -4.07
C GLY A 50 -16.75 -1.82 -3.04
N PHE A 51 -16.05 -0.75 -2.64
CA PHE A 51 -15.03 -0.82 -1.59
C PHE A 51 -15.65 -1.00 -0.20
N ASN A 52 -15.03 -1.81 0.64
CA ASN A 52 -15.40 -2.00 2.03
C ASN A 52 -14.28 -1.64 3.02
N ALA A 53 -13.12 -1.24 2.50
CA ALA A 53 -11.98 -0.85 3.30
C ALA A 53 -11.19 0.30 2.62
N ILE A 54 -10.49 1.08 3.44
CA ILE A 54 -9.53 2.09 2.98
C ILE A 54 -8.19 1.96 3.72
N ARG A 55 -7.13 2.39 3.07
CA ARG A 55 -5.82 2.67 3.67
C ARG A 55 -5.57 4.17 3.62
N SER A 56 -5.27 4.75 4.79
CA SER A 56 -4.91 6.16 4.91
C SER A 56 -3.46 6.37 4.50
N SER A 57 -3.21 6.78 3.29
CA SER A 57 -1.86 6.90 2.71
C SER A 57 -1.33 8.33 2.87
N HIS A 58 -0.15 8.55 3.42
CA HIS A 58 0.71 7.62 4.18
C HIS A 58 0.97 8.21 5.57
N HIS A 59 -0.07 8.57 6.26
CA HIS A 59 -0.03 9.18 7.60
C HIS A 59 -1.41 9.07 8.29
N PRO A 60 -1.50 9.35 9.61
CA PRO A 60 -2.72 9.14 10.37
C PRO A 60 -3.94 9.86 9.82
N ALA A 61 -5.05 9.14 9.74
CA ALA A 61 -6.33 9.64 9.25
C ALA A 61 -6.90 10.77 10.11
N GLY A 62 -7.62 11.71 9.50
CA GLY A 62 -8.40 12.72 10.21
C GLY A 62 -9.67 12.15 10.86
N ARG A 63 -10.14 12.75 11.97
CA ARG A 63 -11.38 12.29 12.65
C ARG A 63 -12.60 12.29 11.71
N ALA A 64 -12.75 13.31 10.88
CA ALA A 64 -13.87 13.40 9.96
C ALA A 64 -13.93 12.21 8.98
N LEU A 65 -12.75 11.71 8.54
CA LEU A 65 -12.65 10.52 7.71
C LEU A 65 -13.08 9.27 8.48
N LEU A 66 -12.61 9.11 9.72
CA LEU A 66 -12.95 7.96 10.59
C LEU A 66 -14.45 7.97 10.94
N ASP A 67 -15.01 9.12 11.27
CA ASP A 67 -16.46 9.29 11.54
C ASP A 67 -17.30 8.86 10.33
N ALA A 68 -16.86 9.20 9.12
CA ALA A 68 -17.50 8.77 7.88
C ALA A 68 -17.36 7.26 7.69
N CYS A 69 -16.17 6.69 7.92
CA CYS A 69 -15.94 5.25 7.83
C CYS A 69 -16.82 4.46 8.81
N ASP A 70 -16.94 4.92 10.07
CA ASP A 70 -17.84 4.32 11.05
C ASP A 70 -19.30 4.34 10.59
N ARG A 71 -19.75 5.47 10.05
CA ARG A 71 -21.13 5.67 9.58
C ARG A 71 -21.49 4.77 8.41
N TYR A 72 -20.58 4.64 7.43
CA TYR A 72 -20.82 3.87 6.21
C TYR A 72 -20.35 2.41 6.28
N GLY A 73 -19.75 1.99 7.40
CA GLY A 73 -19.23 0.65 7.57
C GLY A 73 -18.09 0.36 6.58
N VAL A 74 -17.14 1.28 6.44
CA VAL A 74 -15.90 1.11 5.70
C VAL A 74 -14.77 0.90 6.67
N LEU A 75 -14.06 -0.23 6.57
CA LEU A 75 -12.95 -0.57 7.45
C LEU A 75 -11.71 0.26 7.14
N VAL A 76 -10.87 0.47 8.14
CA VAL A 76 -9.71 1.35 8.01
C VAL A 76 -8.43 0.62 8.42
N MET A 77 -7.44 0.69 7.55
CA MET A 77 -6.03 0.53 7.89
C MET A 77 -5.44 1.92 8.03
N ASP A 78 -5.25 2.38 9.28
CA ASP A 78 -4.65 3.69 9.56
C ASP A 78 -3.13 3.58 9.58
N GLU A 79 -2.44 4.51 8.91
CA GLU A 79 -1.01 4.42 8.66
C GLU A 79 -0.23 5.49 9.43
N LEU A 80 0.90 5.08 10.00
CA LEU A 80 1.73 5.95 10.84
C LEU A 80 2.55 6.94 10.02
N SER A 81 3.30 6.45 9.03
CA SER A 81 4.30 7.27 8.34
C SER A 81 4.77 6.66 7.02
N ASP A 82 5.12 7.52 6.07
CA ASP A 82 5.74 7.17 4.80
C ASP A 82 7.27 6.94 4.91
N VAL A 83 7.90 7.43 5.95
CA VAL A 83 9.35 7.32 6.18
C VAL A 83 9.65 7.07 7.65
N TRP A 84 10.81 6.41 7.92
CA TRP A 84 11.36 6.33 9.27
C TRP A 84 12.65 7.19 9.36
N ASN A 85 13.81 6.58 9.60
CA ASN A 85 15.07 7.29 9.78
C ASN A 85 15.79 7.60 8.46
N VAL A 86 15.52 6.83 7.39
CA VAL A 86 16.10 7.04 6.07
C VAL A 86 15.14 7.87 5.20
N ARG A 87 15.62 9.01 4.73
CA ARG A 87 14.85 9.95 3.91
C ARG A 87 14.56 9.39 2.52
N LYS A 88 13.36 9.63 2.03
CA LYS A 88 12.99 9.51 0.61
C LYS A 88 13.21 10.82 -0.14
N ASN A 89 13.02 11.93 0.53
CA ASN A 89 13.18 13.29 -0.01
C ASN A 89 14.05 14.17 0.93
N PRO A 90 14.66 15.27 0.41
CA PRO A 90 15.62 16.06 1.19
C PRO A 90 15.08 16.63 2.51
N TYR A 91 13.80 16.95 2.61
CA TYR A 91 13.19 17.63 3.76
C TYR A 91 11.94 16.92 4.25
N ASP A 92 11.90 15.59 4.15
CA ASP A 92 10.76 14.80 4.61
C ASP A 92 10.74 14.58 6.14
N TYR A 93 9.71 13.86 6.59
CA TYR A 93 9.46 13.62 8.01
C TYR A 93 10.54 12.81 8.72
N ALA A 94 11.45 12.15 8.01
CA ALA A 94 12.58 11.43 8.61
C ALA A 94 13.47 12.33 9.49
N LEU A 95 13.46 13.64 9.24
CA LEU A 95 14.16 14.62 10.09
C LEU A 95 13.64 14.66 11.53
N TYR A 96 12.41 14.26 11.75
CA TYR A 96 11.69 14.34 13.03
C TYR A 96 11.30 12.98 13.57
N PHE A 97 11.39 11.93 12.77
CA PHE A 97 10.81 10.61 13.07
C PHE A 97 11.26 10.07 14.43
N GLU A 98 12.56 10.06 14.74
CA GLU A 98 13.09 9.46 15.99
C GLU A 98 12.55 10.14 17.25
N GLN A 99 12.29 11.43 17.21
CA GLN A 99 11.72 12.16 18.35
C GLN A 99 10.18 12.09 18.41
N ASP A 100 9.53 11.91 17.25
CA ASP A 100 8.07 12.11 17.12
C ASP A 100 7.27 10.81 16.96
N TRP A 101 7.87 9.68 16.59
CA TRP A 101 7.14 8.44 16.32
C TRP A 101 6.30 7.97 17.50
N LYS A 102 6.87 7.97 18.72
CA LYS A 102 6.17 7.48 19.92
C LYS A 102 5.00 8.38 20.35
N PRO A 103 5.19 9.72 20.49
CA PRO A 103 4.07 10.63 20.70
C PRO A 103 2.99 10.56 19.60
N THR A 104 3.40 10.32 18.35
CA THR A 104 2.46 10.18 17.23
C THR A 104 1.61 8.92 17.39
N ILE A 105 2.20 7.76 17.69
CA ILE A 105 1.44 6.52 17.97
C ILE A 105 0.47 6.72 19.14
N GLN A 106 0.89 7.35 20.22
CA GLN A 106 0.03 7.64 21.38
C GLN A 106 -1.21 8.47 20.99
N LYS A 107 -0.99 9.54 20.20
CA LYS A 107 -2.09 10.40 19.71
C LYS A 107 -2.99 9.67 18.72
N MET A 108 -2.39 8.87 17.84
CA MET A 108 -3.10 8.07 16.85
C MET A 108 -4.02 7.06 17.53
N VAL A 109 -3.50 6.25 18.44
CA VAL A 109 -4.31 5.28 19.20
C VAL A 109 -5.39 5.97 20.03
N ALA A 110 -5.07 7.07 20.74
CA ALA A 110 -6.06 7.83 21.51
C ALA A 110 -7.19 8.40 20.63
N LYS A 111 -6.89 8.76 19.39
CA LYS A 111 -7.88 9.19 18.40
C LYS A 111 -8.74 8.01 17.92
N ASP A 112 -8.09 6.87 17.60
CA ASP A 112 -8.70 5.75 16.88
C ASP A 112 -9.47 4.78 17.78
N TYR A 113 -9.16 4.75 19.07
CA TYR A 113 -9.62 3.74 20.02
C TYR A 113 -11.13 3.50 20.01
N ASN A 114 -11.91 4.57 19.84
CA ASN A 114 -13.37 4.50 19.79
C ASN A 114 -13.94 4.49 18.36
N HIS A 115 -13.10 4.31 17.33
CA HIS A 115 -13.55 4.15 15.95
C HIS A 115 -13.59 2.66 15.58
N PRO A 116 -14.77 2.01 15.55
CA PRO A 116 -14.87 0.58 15.22
C PRO A 116 -14.47 0.26 13.77
N SER A 117 -14.42 1.25 12.90
CA SER A 117 -13.92 1.09 11.52
C SER A 117 -12.42 0.78 11.48
N VAL A 118 -11.61 1.30 12.41
CA VAL A 118 -10.17 1.04 12.43
C VAL A 118 -9.92 -0.39 12.89
N ILE A 119 -9.29 -1.19 12.02
CA ILE A 119 -8.99 -2.61 12.29
C ILE A 119 -7.51 -2.96 12.24
N LEU A 120 -6.72 -2.14 11.54
CA LEU A 120 -5.28 -2.33 11.36
C LEU A 120 -4.53 -1.03 11.57
N TYR A 121 -3.35 -1.12 12.18
CA TYR A 121 -2.33 -0.07 12.21
C TYR A 121 -1.18 -0.45 11.29
N CYS A 122 -0.93 0.35 10.26
CA CYS A 122 0.23 0.19 9.38
C CYS A 122 1.39 1.05 9.92
N VAL A 123 2.52 0.42 10.20
CA VAL A 123 3.65 1.11 10.85
C VAL A 123 4.56 1.86 9.88
N GLY A 124 4.43 1.62 8.58
CA GLY A 124 5.24 2.32 7.57
C GLY A 124 4.88 1.95 6.14
N ASN A 125 5.21 2.84 5.21
CA ASN A 125 5.05 2.64 3.78
C ASN A 125 6.40 2.54 3.10
N GLU A 126 6.65 1.46 2.36
CA GLU A 126 7.81 1.31 1.46
C GLU A 126 9.14 1.79 2.07
N ILE A 127 9.37 1.39 3.30
CA ILE A 127 10.51 1.85 4.11
C ILE A 127 11.83 1.32 3.54
N SER A 128 12.74 2.24 3.21
CA SER A 128 14.01 1.90 2.59
C SER A 128 14.92 1.02 3.46
N GLU A 129 14.88 1.22 4.78
CA GLU A 129 15.64 0.43 5.76
C GLU A 129 14.98 -0.86 6.20
N ALA A 130 13.75 -1.18 5.73
CA ALA A 130 13.00 -2.35 6.18
C ALA A 130 13.75 -3.68 6.01
N GLY A 131 14.62 -3.78 5.00
CA GLY A 131 15.46 -4.97 4.76
C GLY A 131 16.77 -5.02 5.54
N SER A 132 16.97 -4.13 6.51
CA SER A 132 18.14 -4.09 7.40
C SER A 132 17.78 -4.54 8.82
N GLU A 133 18.79 -4.93 9.60
CA GLU A 133 18.59 -5.27 11.00
C GLU A 133 18.01 -4.11 11.81
N SER A 134 18.51 -2.88 11.58
CA SER A 134 18.00 -1.68 12.25
C SER A 134 16.56 -1.35 11.84
N GLY A 135 16.17 -1.60 10.59
CA GLY A 135 14.79 -1.45 10.12
C GLY A 135 13.87 -2.48 10.75
N ALA A 136 14.28 -3.74 10.82
CA ALA A 136 13.52 -4.79 11.51
C ALA A 136 13.33 -4.49 13.00
N GLU A 137 14.36 -3.93 13.68
CA GLU A 137 14.27 -3.47 15.07
C GLU A 137 13.28 -2.32 15.22
N THR A 138 13.34 -1.32 14.32
CA THR A 138 12.38 -0.21 14.32
C THR A 138 10.97 -0.72 14.10
N ASN A 139 10.75 -1.60 13.12
CA ASN A 139 9.44 -2.22 12.88
C ASN A 139 8.88 -2.90 14.13
N ARG A 140 9.71 -3.69 14.82
CA ARG A 140 9.32 -4.39 16.05
C ARG A 140 8.94 -3.41 17.16
N ARG A 141 9.73 -2.33 17.35
CA ARG A 141 9.44 -1.28 18.33
C ARG A 141 8.08 -0.62 18.07
N LEU A 142 7.79 -0.28 16.83
CA LEU A 142 6.54 0.37 16.43
C LEU A 142 5.34 -0.57 16.64
N CYS A 143 5.42 -1.81 16.13
CA CYS A 143 4.37 -2.81 16.31
C CYS A 143 4.09 -3.09 17.80
N ASN A 144 5.12 -3.27 18.62
CA ASN A 144 4.96 -3.50 20.04
C ASN A 144 4.30 -2.31 20.74
N THR A 145 4.68 -1.07 20.38
CA THR A 145 4.07 0.13 20.97
C THR A 145 2.57 0.22 20.63
N PHE A 146 2.15 -0.12 19.42
CA PHE A 146 0.73 -0.21 19.10
C PHE A 146 0.03 -1.27 19.91
N ARG A 147 0.58 -2.49 20.03
CA ARG A 147 -0.01 -3.58 20.81
C ARG A 147 -0.13 -3.27 22.32
N GLU A 148 0.85 -2.57 22.88
CA GLU A 148 0.82 -2.12 24.27
C GLU A 148 -0.30 -1.10 24.53
N LEU A 149 -0.56 -0.21 23.57
CA LEU A 149 -1.56 0.84 23.71
C LEU A 149 -2.96 0.39 23.29
N ASP A 150 -3.04 -0.50 22.32
CA ASP A 150 -4.31 -1.06 21.82
C ASP A 150 -4.17 -2.54 21.45
N PRO A 151 -4.42 -3.46 22.38
CA PRO A 151 -4.35 -4.89 22.11
C PRO A 151 -5.56 -5.43 21.33
N THR A 152 -6.48 -4.59 20.91
CA THR A 152 -7.72 -5.00 20.23
C THR A 152 -7.63 -4.95 18.71
N ARG A 153 -6.54 -4.38 18.18
CA ARG A 153 -6.27 -4.22 16.76
C ARG A 153 -4.93 -4.87 16.38
N TYR A 154 -4.72 -5.04 15.10
CA TYR A 154 -3.56 -5.74 14.55
C TYR A 154 -2.60 -4.76 13.87
N THR A 155 -1.32 -5.15 13.82
CA THR A 155 -0.26 -4.35 13.18
C THR A 155 0.15 -4.95 11.84
N THR A 156 0.51 -4.10 10.90
CA THR A 156 1.09 -4.45 9.59
C THR A 156 2.14 -3.42 9.16
N ASN A 157 2.87 -3.74 8.10
CA ASN A 157 3.75 -2.80 7.39
C ASN A 157 3.51 -2.97 5.89
N ALA A 158 3.57 -1.91 5.12
CA ALA A 158 3.43 -1.93 3.66
C ALA A 158 4.81 -2.09 3.00
N LEU A 159 5.25 -3.35 2.88
CA LEU A 159 6.59 -3.71 2.44
C LEU A 159 6.72 -3.70 0.92
N ASN A 160 7.68 -2.92 0.39
CA ASN A 160 8.05 -2.90 -1.01
C ASN A 160 9.42 -3.57 -1.21
N GLY A 161 9.47 -4.54 -2.13
CA GLY A 161 10.68 -5.32 -2.37
C GLY A 161 11.84 -4.53 -2.94
N LEU A 162 11.59 -3.53 -3.79
CA LEU A 162 12.65 -2.70 -4.37
C LEU A 162 13.30 -1.81 -3.28
N MET A 163 12.50 -1.24 -2.41
CA MET A 163 12.98 -0.41 -1.32
C MET A 163 13.72 -1.24 -0.27
N ALA A 164 13.13 -2.35 0.15
CA ALA A 164 13.69 -3.21 1.19
C ALA A 164 14.90 -4.04 0.74
N ALA A 165 15.06 -4.33 -0.56
CA ALA A 165 16.19 -5.14 -1.04
C ALA A 165 17.57 -4.55 -0.69
N GLY A 166 17.67 -3.20 -0.62
CA GLY A 166 18.90 -2.51 -0.24
C GLY A 166 20.09 -2.93 -1.13
N TYR A 167 21.22 -3.28 -0.53
CA TYR A 167 22.41 -3.73 -1.26
C TYR A 167 22.23 -5.04 -2.04
N ARG A 168 21.24 -5.87 -1.69
CA ARG A 168 20.90 -7.12 -2.38
C ARG A 168 20.24 -6.88 -3.75
N LEU A 169 19.69 -5.67 -3.97
CA LEU A 169 18.95 -5.34 -5.19
C LEU A 169 19.77 -5.61 -6.46
N ARG A 170 21.07 -5.30 -6.42
CA ARG A 170 21.94 -5.50 -7.58
C ARG A 170 22.04 -6.98 -7.98
N GLU A 171 22.14 -7.87 -7.02
CA GLU A 171 22.24 -9.33 -7.25
C GLU A 171 20.90 -9.86 -7.72
N ILE A 172 19.81 -9.54 -7.03
CA ILE A 172 18.45 -9.91 -7.40
C ILE A 172 18.14 -9.49 -8.85
N MET A 173 18.45 -8.24 -9.19
CA MET A 173 18.23 -7.72 -10.54
C MET A 173 19.12 -8.44 -11.58
N GLY A 174 20.35 -8.81 -11.22
CA GLY A 174 21.22 -9.62 -12.06
C GLY A 174 20.60 -10.98 -12.39
N ASP A 175 20.00 -11.64 -11.41
CA ASP A 175 19.32 -12.93 -11.58
C ASP A 175 18.04 -12.79 -12.41
N VAL A 176 17.24 -11.75 -12.13
CA VAL A 176 16.05 -11.43 -12.93
C VAL A 176 16.43 -11.23 -14.40
N MET A 177 17.46 -10.42 -14.67
CA MET A 177 17.90 -10.17 -16.06
C MET A 177 18.50 -11.39 -16.76
N ARG A 178 19.15 -12.27 -16.02
CA ARG A 178 19.65 -13.55 -16.57
C ARG A 178 18.50 -14.48 -16.95
N LYS A 179 17.47 -14.54 -16.12
CA LYS A 179 16.31 -15.42 -16.36
C LYS A 179 15.36 -14.84 -17.42
N PHE A 180 15.22 -13.52 -17.45
CA PHE A 180 14.34 -12.79 -18.37
C PHE A 180 15.15 -11.74 -19.15
N PRO A 181 15.99 -12.16 -20.11
CA PRO A 181 16.79 -11.23 -20.88
C PRO A 181 15.89 -10.24 -21.64
N ALA A 182 16.31 -8.97 -21.67
CA ALA A 182 15.61 -7.97 -22.45
C ALA A 182 15.54 -8.41 -23.92
N GLN A 183 14.34 -8.45 -24.50
CA GLN A 183 14.22 -8.65 -25.94
C GLN A 183 14.80 -7.39 -26.62
N PRO A 184 15.55 -7.55 -27.72
CA PRO A 184 16.00 -6.42 -28.50
C PRO A 184 14.77 -5.67 -29.02
N GLY A 185 14.42 -4.59 -28.36
CA GLY A 185 13.43 -3.65 -28.87
C GLY A 185 14.04 -2.83 -30.03
N PRO A 186 13.25 -2.19 -30.89
CA PRO A 186 13.78 -1.30 -31.90
C PRO A 186 14.66 -0.24 -31.22
N SER A 187 15.93 -0.26 -31.53
CA SER A 187 16.93 0.69 -31.08
C SER A 187 16.57 2.08 -31.55
N GLY A 188 16.12 2.94 -30.71
CA GLY A 188 15.83 4.32 -31.03
C GLY A 188 15.02 5.04 -29.98
N GLY A 189 15.68 5.58 -28.96
CA GLY A 189 15.07 6.46 -27.99
C GLY A 189 15.95 6.65 -26.77
N ASP A 190 16.28 7.88 -26.49
CA ASP A 190 16.96 8.34 -25.29
C ASP A 190 16.35 7.70 -24.03
N GLY A 191 17.19 7.23 -23.12
CA GLY A 191 16.83 6.39 -21.95
C GLY A 191 16.04 7.09 -20.85
N GLY A 192 15.14 8.01 -21.18
CA GLY A 192 14.19 8.65 -20.26
C GLY A 192 12.77 8.58 -20.79
N GLY A 193 11.77 8.55 -19.93
CA GLY A 193 10.36 8.57 -20.31
C GLY A 193 9.66 7.23 -20.28
N SER A 194 8.63 7.03 -21.11
CA SER A 194 7.72 5.86 -21.13
C SER A 194 8.42 4.51 -21.10
N ASN A 195 9.56 4.37 -21.75
CA ASN A 195 10.29 3.09 -21.83
C ASN A 195 10.89 2.70 -20.47
N ALA A 196 11.39 3.68 -19.69
CA ALA A 196 11.91 3.42 -18.35
C ALA A 196 10.78 3.02 -17.40
N LEU A 197 9.65 3.73 -17.45
CA LEU A 197 8.47 3.40 -16.68
C LEU A 197 7.87 2.05 -17.07
N ASN A 198 7.67 1.79 -18.36
CA ASN A 198 7.14 0.52 -18.84
C ASN A 198 8.08 -0.64 -18.49
N SER A 199 9.39 -0.42 -18.50
CA SER A 199 10.37 -1.41 -18.06
C SER A 199 10.27 -1.65 -16.56
N PHE A 200 10.10 -0.61 -15.75
CA PHE A 200 9.88 -0.71 -14.30
C PHE A 200 8.57 -1.43 -13.99
N MET A 201 7.47 -1.02 -14.61
CA MET A 201 6.15 -1.67 -14.43
C MET A 201 6.16 -3.13 -14.87
N SER A 202 6.86 -3.45 -15.98
CA SER A 202 7.03 -4.82 -16.43
C SER A 202 7.89 -5.66 -15.47
N LEU A 203 8.73 -5.03 -14.68
CA LEU A 203 9.53 -5.68 -13.65
C LEU A 203 8.68 -6.08 -12.42
N MET A 204 7.65 -5.30 -12.16
CA MET A 204 6.77 -5.44 -10.99
C MET A 204 5.49 -6.23 -11.31
N SER A 205 5.32 -6.70 -12.55
CA SER A 205 4.14 -7.45 -13.00
C SER A 205 4.50 -8.74 -13.74
N GLY A 206 3.55 -9.69 -13.79
CA GLY A 206 3.69 -10.97 -14.48
C GLY A 206 4.80 -11.87 -13.93
N GLU A 207 5.26 -12.86 -14.72
CA GLU A 207 6.25 -13.87 -14.31
C GLU A 207 7.57 -13.27 -13.83
N LYS A 208 7.98 -12.16 -14.42
CA LYS A 208 9.22 -11.47 -14.05
C LYS A 208 9.10 -10.80 -12.68
N GLY A 209 7.98 -10.14 -12.43
CA GLY A 209 7.66 -9.57 -11.12
C GLY A 209 7.48 -10.64 -10.05
N ASP A 210 6.85 -11.76 -10.38
CA ASP A 210 6.69 -12.90 -9.48
C ASP A 210 8.04 -13.52 -9.10
N TYR A 211 8.95 -13.65 -10.08
CA TYR A 211 10.31 -14.14 -9.80
C TYR A 211 11.10 -13.19 -8.90
N PHE A 212 11.01 -11.89 -9.14
CA PHE A 212 11.58 -10.87 -8.26
C PHE A 212 10.99 -10.98 -6.84
N ALA A 213 9.67 -11.01 -6.74
CA ALA A 213 8.94 -11.04 -5.48
C ALA A 213 9.25 -12.28 -4.62
N THR A 214 9.54 -13.42 -5.26
CA THR A 214 9.83 -14.69 -4.59
C THR A 214 11.33 -14.99 -4.47
N HIS A 215 12.19 -14.03 -4.80
CA HIS A 215 13.64 -14.24 -4.76
C HIS A 215 14.15 -14.50 -3.33
N PRO A 216 15.03 -15.53 -3.09
CA PRO A 216 15.49 -15.87 -1.75
C PRO A 216 16.15 -14.72 -0.98
N LEU A 217 16.96 -13.90 -1.65
CA LEU A 217 17.59 -12.73 -1.03
C LEU A 217 16.56 -11.66 -0.62
N LEU A 218 15.44 -11.57 -1.32
CA LEU A 218 14.35 -10.68 -0.92
C LEU A 218 13.59 -11.25 0.27
N THR A 219 13.38 -12.56 0.32
CA THR A 219 12.81 -13.25 1.49
C THR A 219 13.65 -12.99 2.73
N GLU A 220 14.98 -13.13 2.63
CA GLU A 220 15.89 -12.79 3.73
C GLU A 220 15.77 -11.32 4.16
N ALA A 221 15.66 -10.40 3.20
CA ALA A 221 15.55 -8.98 3.51
C ALA A 221 14.24 -8.62 4.25
N LEU A 222 13.13 -9.23 3.87
CA LEU A 222 11.80 -8.89 4.41
C LEU A 222 11.49 -9.56 5.75
N SER A 223 12.12 -10.72 6.05
CA SER A 223 11.77 -11.60 7.17
C SER A 223 11.68 -10.88 8.53
N GLY A 224 12.61 -9.98 8.83
CA GLY A 224 12.64 -9.28 10.12
C GLY A 224 11.43 -8.39 10.37
N CYS A 225 10.90 -7.76 9.32
CA CYS A 225 9.66 -6.97 9.38
C CYS A 225 8.42 -7.89 9.37
N GLU A 226 8.42 -8.91 8.49
CA GLU A 226 7.33 -9.89 8.42
C GLU A 226 7.12 -10.60 9.75
N ASP A 227 8.19 -11.00 10.43
CA ASP A 227 8.13 -11.69 11.73
C ASP A 227 7.50 -10.84 12.83
N SER A 228 7.73 -9.54 12.83
CA SER A 228 7.29 -8.64 13.89
C SER A 228 5.89 -8.06 13.70
N CYS A 229 5.30 -8.13 12.52
CA CYS A 229 3.92 -7.73 12.25
C CYS A 229 2.92 -8.86 12.58
N ASP A 230 1.67 -8.50 12.90
CA ASP A 230 0.58 -9.48 13.07
C ASP A 230 0.05 -9.95 11.71
N VAL A 231 -0.01 -9.02 10.75
CA VAL A 231 -0.41 -9.25 9.35
C VAL A 231 0.74 -8.84 8.45
N ILE A 232 1.10 -9.68 7.48
CA ILE A 232 2.11 -9.37 6.48
C ILE A 232 1.47 -8.50 5.40
N GLY A 233 1.95 -7.27 5.24
CA GLY A 233 1.49 -6.33 4.24
C GLY A 233 2.50 -6.16 3.11
N LEU A 234 2.05 -6.27 1.87
CA LEU A 234 2.91 -6.31 0.68
C LEU A 234 2.47 -5.28 -0.36
N ASN A 235 3.38 -4.38 -0.73
CA ASN A 235 3.21 -3.45 -1.84
C ASN A 235 3.82 -4.05 -3.10
N TYR A 236 2.98 -4.29 -4.15
CA TYR A 236 3.39 -4.74 -5.49
C TYR A 236 4.17 -6.07 -5.54
N LEU A 237 4.01 -6.92 -4.57
CA LEU A 237 4.67 -8.21 -4.47
C LEU A 237 3.70 -9.40 -4.66
N THR A 238 2.85 -9.34 -5.68
CA THR A 238 1.77 -10.30 -5.93
C THR A 238 2.26 -11.76 -5.93
N GLY A 239 3.44 -12.04 -6.51
CA GLY A 239 4.02 -13.39 -6.52
C GLY A 239 4.31 -13.96 -5.13
N ARG A 240 4.44 -13.12 -4.10
CA ARG A 240 4.65 -13.54 -2.71
C ARG A 240 3.36 -13.90 -1.98
N HIS A 241 2.22 -13.46 -2.43
CA HIS A 241 0.96 -13.61 -1.69
C HIS A 241 0.68 -15.06 -1.25
N VAL A 242 0.93 -16.02 -2.14
CA VAL A 242 0.76 -17.45 -1.82
C VAL A 242 1.98 -18.01 -1.09
N LEU A 243 3.20 -17.61 -1.48
CA LEU A 243 4.45 -18.03 -0.87
C LEU A 243 4.49 -17.71 0.64
N GLU A 244 3.93 -16.59 1.06
CA GLU A 244 3.92 -16.20 2.48
C GLU A 244 3.23 -17.23 3.38
N HIS A 245 2.25 -17.97 2.87
CA HIS A 245 1.62 -19.03 3.65
C HIS A 245 2.58 -20.21 3.94
N GLU A 246 3.52 -20.47 3.04
CA GLU A 246 4.55 -21.49 3.25
C GLU A 246 5.62 -21.00 4.25
N LEU A 247 5.99 -19.72 4.16
CA LEU A 247 7.01 -19.12 5.03
C LEU A 247 6.46 -18.81 6.43
N HIS A 248 5.21 -18.33 6.51
CA HIS A 248 4.55 -17.87 7.73
C HIS A 248 3.14 -18.48 7.85
N PRO A 249 3.00 -19.80 8.08
CA PRO A 249 1.71 -20.50 8.00
C PRO A 249 0.65 -20.02 8.99
N HIS A 250 1.03 -19.28 10.01
CA HIS A 250 0.12 -18.75 11.02
C HIS A 250 -0.29 -17.29 10.82
N LYS A 251 0.29 -16.62 9.82
CA LYS A 251 0.03 -15.20 9.55
C LYS A 251 -0.95 -14.99 8.42
N ALA A 252 -1.82 -14.00 8.59
CA ALA A 252 -2.61 -13.46 7.49
C ALA A 252 -1.73 -12.55 6.61
N VAL A 253 -2.07 -12.46 5.33
CA VAL A 253 -1.37 -11.68 4.32
C VAL A 253 -2.31 -10.71 3.64
N LEU A 254 -1.83 -9.52 3.33
CA LEU A 254 -2.60 -8.43 2.75
C LEU A 254 -1.83 -7.78 1.60
N GLY A 255 -2.44 -7.63 0.44
CA GLY A 255 -2.00 -6.70 -0.59
C GLY A 255 -2.25 -5.27 -0.11
N THR A 256 -1.24 -4.60 0.43
CA THR A 256 -1.39 -3.27 1.02
C THR A 256 -1.37 -2.16 -0.02
N GLU A 257 -0.77 -2.44 -1.19
CA GLU A 257 -0.77 -1.54 -2.33
C GLU A 257 -0.54 -2.34 -3.62
N THR A 258 -1.47 -2.25 -4.57
CA THR A 258 -1.45 -3.10 -5.75
C THR A 258 -1.88 -2.34 -7.00
N TYR A 259 -1.46 -2.84 -8.17
CA TYR A 259 -1.83 -2.26 -9.45
C TYR A 259 -3.30 -2.51 -9.79
N PRO A 260 -4.07 -1.48 -10.19
CA PRO A 260 -5.46 -1.67 -10.63
C PRO A 260 -5.60 -2.67 -11.76
N ALA A 261 -4.63 -2.71 -12.69
CA ALA A 261 -4.64 -3.62 -13.83
C ALA A 261 -4.59 -5.12 -13.44
N ASP A 262 -4.05 -5.45 -12.27
CA ASP A 262 -3.92 -6.83 -11.79
C ASP A 262 -5.14 -7.32 -10.97
N ILE A 263 -6.19 -6.51 -10.83
CA ILE A 263 -7.30 -6.78 -9.90
C ILE A 263 -7.94 -8.17 -10.10
N VAL A 264 -8.11 -8.63 -11.32
CA VAL A 264 -8.72 -9.94 -11.60
C VAL A 264 -7.86 -11.08 -11.05
N ARG A 265 -6.55 -11.02 -11.23
CA ARG A 265 -5.60 -11.99 -10.69
C ARG A 265 -5.54 -11.91 -9.17
N LEU A 266 -5.38 -10.69 -8.63
CA LEU A 266 -5.29 -10.44 -7.20
C LEU A 266 -6.53 -10.90 -6.46
N TRP A 267 -7.72 -10.57 -6.99
CA TRP A 267 -8.95 -10.95 -6.32
C TRP A 267 -9.18 -12.46 -6.33
N ARG A 268 -8.82 -13.15 -7.41
CA ARG A 268 -8.83 -14.62 -7.44
C ARG A 268 -7.92 -15.22 -6.36
N ILE A 269 -6.70 -14.70 -6.20
CA ILE A 269 -5.79 -15.14 -5.13
C ILE A 269 -6.42 -14.92 -3.75
N VAL A 270 -7.08 -13.77 -3.54
CA VAL A 270 -7.78 -13.47 -2.28
C VAL A 270 -8.93 -14.44 -2.00
N GLU A 271 -9.71 -14.79 -3.01
CA GLU A 271 -10.86 -15.70 -2.86
C GLU A 271 -10.43 -17.15 -2.62
N GLU A 272 -9.40 -17.60 -3.32
CA GLU A 272 -8.93 -18.98 -3.25
C GLU A 272 -8.11 -19.30 -2.00
N ASN A 273 -7.58 -18.27 -1.31
CA ASN A 273 -6.67 -18.45 -0.19
C ASN A 273 -7.21 -17.82 1.11
N PRO A 274 -7.52 -18.60 2.14
CA PRO A 274 -8.03 -18.08 3.43
C PRO A 274 -7.10 -17.07 4.08
N HIS A 275 -5.78 -17.28 4.04
CA HIS A 275 -4.77 -16.41 4.64
C HIS A 275 -4.68 -15.03 3.97
N MET A 276 -5.09 -14.92 2.69
CA MET A 276 -5.19 -13.63 1.99
C MET A 276 -6.42 -12.88 2.45
N ILE A 277 -6.23 -11.83 3.24
CA ILE A 277 -7.36 -11.12 3.86
C ILE A 277 -7.96 -10.01 2.98
N GLY A 278 -7.27 -9.62 1.93
CA GLY A 278 -7.76 -8.60 1.01
C GLY A 278 -6.69 -8.03 0.10
N ASP A 279 -7.08 -7.00 -0.60
CA ASP A 279 -6.27 -6.26 -1.56
C ASP A 279 -6.64 -4.77 -1.53
N PHE A 280 -5.64 -3.89 -1.52
CA PHE A 280 -5.79 -2.44 -1.55
C PHE A 280 -5.16 -1.88 -2.82
N THR A 281 -6.00 -1.34 -3.69
CA THR A 281 -5.54 -0.76 -4.95
C THR A 281 -4.86 0.59 -4.76
N TRP A 282 -3.85 0.88 -5.56
CA TRP A 282 -3.31 2.21 -5.72
C TRP A 282 -3.85 2.84 -7.02
N ALA A 283 -4.85 3.77 -6.94
CA ALA A 283 -5.47 4.26 -5.73
C ALA A 283 -6.99 4.27 -5.88
N GLY A 284 -7.72 4.51 -4.80
CA GLY A 284 -9.18 4.61 -4.85
C GLY A 284 -9.67 5.90 -5.49
N TYR A 285 -8.94 7.00 -5.27
CA TYR A 285 -9.21 8.33 -5.83
C TYR A 285 -7.98 8.92 -6.49
N ASP A 286 -8.19 9.72 -7.55
CA ASP A 286 -7.18 10.65 -8.00
C ASP A 286 -6.84 11.68 -6.92
N TYR A 287 -5.64 12.22 -6.97
CA TYR A 287 -5.18 13.18 -5.98
C TYR A 287 -4.26 14.24 -6.61
N LEU A 288 -4.16 15.40 -5.96
CA LEU A 288 -3.23 16.47 -6.33
C LEU A 288 -1.85 16.13 -5.76
N GLY A 289 -1.00 15.60 -6.57
CA GLY A 289 0.33 15.12 -6.24
C GLY A 289 0.75 14.11 -7.28
N GLU A 290 2.01 13.72 -7.31
CA GLU A 290 2.56 12.82 -8.35
C GLU A 290 2.00 13.14 -9.74
N ALA A 291 1.94 14.43 -10.05
CA ALA A 291 1.29 14.96 -11.24
C ALA A 291 1.88 14.33 -12.50
N GLY A 292 1.01 13.89 -13.40
CA GLY A 292 1.40 13.14 -14.59
C GLY A 292 1.42 11.62 -14.42
N CYS A 293 1.43 11.10 -13.20
CA CYS A 293 1.35 9.66 -12.96
C CYS A 293 0.02 9.10 -13.49
N GLY A 294 0.08 8.05 -14.31
CA GLY A 294 -1.09 7.42 -14.92
C GLY A 294 -1.72 8.18 -16.08
N ILE A 295 -1.22 9.35 -16.46
CA ILE A 295 -1.67 10.06 -17.66
C ILE A 295 -1.10 9.37 -18.89
N PHE A 296 -1.97 9.06 -19.85
CA PHE A 296 -1.58 8.45 -21.10
C PHE A 296 -1.22 9.53 -22.15
N HIS A 297 0.02 9.51 -22.60
CA HIS A 297 0.51 10.40 -23.65
C HIS A 297 0.59 9.67 -24.99
N TYR A 298 -0.19 10.09 -25.98
CA TYR A 298 -0.26 9.45 -27.30
C TYR A 298 1.01 9.61 -28.15
N ASP A 299 1.87 10.54 -27.80
CA ASP A 299 3.20 10.74 -28.40
C ASP A 299 4.29 9.82 -27.85
N GLY A 300 3.93 8.93 -26.92
CA GLY A 300 4.84 7.97 -26.30
C GLY A 300 5.66 8.53 -25.14
N GLY A 301 5.39 9.75 -24.69
CA GLY A 301 5.97 10.32 -23.47
C GLY A 301 5.25 9.77 -22.24
N ALA A 302 5.98 9.26 -21.23
CA ALA A 302 5.47 9.13 -19.87
C ALA A 302 6.41 9.88 -18.94
N ASN A 303 5.87 10.65 -18.04
CA ASN A 303 6.67 11.49 -17.19
C ASN A 303 6.13 11.42 -15.75
N PHE A 304 6.97 11.02 -14.79
CA PHE A 304 6.68 11.15 -13.37
C PHE A 304 6.97 12.57 -12.84
N SER A 305 7.55 13.42 -13.66
CA SER A 305 7.78 14.80 -13.28
C SER A 305 6.61 15.66 -13.74
N SER A 306 6.07 16.43 -12.79
CA SER A 306 4.95 17.33 -13.07
C SER A 306 5.35 18.38 -14.11
N ILE A 307 4.88 18.21 -15.33
CA ILE A 307 4.98 19.23 -16.38
C ILE A 307 3.66 19.99 -16.38
N TYR A 308 3.72 21.31 -16.32
CA TYR A 308 2.52 22.12 -16.52
C TYR A 308 1.90 21.80 -17.90
N PRO A 309 0.58 21.54 -18.04
CA PRO A 309 -0.49 21.82 -17.08
C PRO A 309 -0.89 20.64 -16.17
N GLU A 310 -0.15 19.54 -16.12
CA GLU A 310 -0.48 18.38 -15.30
C GLU A 310 -0.48 18.74 -13.81
N ARG A 311 -1.48 18.30 -13.06
CA ARG A 311 -1.70 18.64 -11.67
C ARG A 311 -2.01 17.45 -10.79
N THR A 312 -2.48 16.34 -11.37
CA THR A 312 -3.02 15.21 -10.64
C THR A 312 -2.27 13.94 -10.98
N ALA A 313 -2.28 13.01 -10.03
CA ALA A 313 -2.15 11.59 -10.35
C ALA A 313 -3.49 11.10 -10.92
N TYR A 314 -3.44 10.40 -12.04
CA TYR A 314 -4.59 9.97 -12.83
C TYR A 314 -4.78 8.45 -12.80
N ILE A 315 -4.67 7.88 -11.60
CA ILE A 315 -4.64 6.42 -11.38
C ILE A 315 -5.76 5.90 -10.47
N GLY A 316 -6.58 6.80 -9.93
CA GLY A 316 -7.69 6.42 -9.05
C GLY A 316 -8.78 5.63 -9.79
N ASP A 317 -9.41 4.69 -9.11
CA ASP A 317 -10.64 4.05 -9.58
C ASP A 317 -11.78 5.08 -9.74
N LEU A 318 -11.74 6.13 -8.92
CA LEU A 318 -12.57 7.32 -9.04
C LEU A 318 -11.71 8.55 -9.36
N ASP A 319 -12.23 9.44 -10.19
CA ASP A 319 -11.58 10.73 -10.44
C ASP A 319 -11.73 11.71 -9.26
N LEU A 320 -11.13 12.90 -9.35
CA LEU A 320 -11.21 13.93 -8.29
C LEU A 320 -12.67 14.36 -7.93
N LEU A 321 -13.62 14.15 -8.83
CA LEU A 321 -15.03 14.46 -8.62
C LEU A 321 -15.82 13.26 -8.10
N GLY A 322 -15.16 12.07 -8.05
CA GLY A 322 -15.77 10.81 -7.65
C GLY A 322 -16.53 10.10 -8.78
N ASN A 323 -16.28 10.46 -10.03
CA ASN A 323 -16.81 9.69 -11.15
C ASN A 323 -16.01 8.39 -11.30
N ARG A 324 -16.74 7.31 -11.50
CA ARG A 324 -16.15 5.96 -11.61
C ARG A 324 -15.47 5.76 -12.96
N ARG A 325 -14.24 5.26 -12.94
CA ARG A 325 -13.57 4.74 -14.13
C ARG A 325 -13.97 3.28 -14.40
N PRO A 326 -13.80 2.78 -15.63
CA PRO A 326 -14.19 1.40 -15.99
C PRO A 326 -13.62 0.33 -15.05
N ILE A 327 -12.39 0.49 -14.57
CA ILE A 327 -11.73 -0.45 -13.68
C ILE A 327 -12.48 -0.63 -12.34
N SER A 328 -13.15 0.40 -11.84
CA SER A 328 -13.86 0.35 -10.56
C SER A 328 -15.04 -0.63 -10.57
N TYR A 329 -15.61 -0.95 -11.75
CA TYR A 329 -16.69 -1.91 -11.89
C TYR A 329 -16.25 -3.38 -11.71
N LEU A 330 -14.97 -3.65 -11.71
CA LEU A 330 -14.43 -4.98 -11.39
C LEU A 330 -14.36 -5.24 -9.87
N ARG A 331 -14.75 -4.27 -9.05
CA ARG A 331 -14.71 -4.38 -7.57
C ARG A 331 -16.07 -4.72 -6.95
N GLU A 332 -17.12 -4.80 -7.72
CA GLU A 332 -18.48 -5.16 -7.28
C GLU A 332 -18.68 -6.63 -7.01
#